data_5dff59a1e6bcd336c42954e101ac23dc
#
_entry.id   5dff59a1e6bcd336c42954e101ac23dc
#
_cell.length_a   1.000
_cell.length_b   1.000
_cell.length_c   1.000
_cell.angle_alpha   90.00
_cell.angle_beta   90.00
_cell.angle_gamma   90.00
#
_symmetry.space_group_name_H-M   'P 1'
#
loop_
_entity.id
_entity.type
_entity.pdbx_description
1 polymer ?
#
loop_
_entity_poly.entity_id
_entity_poly.type
_entity_poly.pdbx_seq_one_letter_code
_entity_poly.pdbx_strand_id
1 'polypeptide(L)'
;MKRCCLTLLGLFLSVTMLFSQQQYKEAFRVAYEAFPQIPSGLLEAISYANTHCHHLTDANYVSEDANAMPRAYGLMGLVENGKGYFRENLERVSQLSGYAMEDIKADPVVNVMAYAKAFAILSNEEEVKTFEDNLQVVEQLSELPMGAAKDRYPMQSMLYSVCSFLNDRSKAETFGFEPYTLDLKALFGDDLERLSAKTLLIASDSDYPQAIWDPAPECNYGERTDPVSGVVIHYTEGSYAGCISWFKNCDAQVSAHYVIRSSDGQVTQMVREADKAWHARSANAYTIGIEHEAYGNVIDFFTEAMYRSSADLVRDICSRYETIDGHRTFYRDTLDNGICLNEGLHDLGGETACIKIRGHQHYPNQSHVDPGPYWDWNYYYKLINEGTPVTRLTGEEGDLDHRFYGDDERKIWVIESSEDTKITLDFSSFDLESDYDFLWIYDGDDVYAPKLGRWNTKSPGKVVSSGNVVCLEFRSDCATNDLGWRCHWKAEKPAPPEPPVEELPIGVYPNPASDEVYVNVGESVLAEVAIYDLLGNRVLPVVRFMGSTTVNVSGLPAGIYVIHYGQATVMESVTKLVVL
;
A
#
# COMPACT_ATOMS: atom_id res chain seq x y z
N MET A 1 11.44 -17.51 -16.18
CA MET A 1 11.58 -16.21 -15.54
C MET A 1 10.23 -15.70 -15.01
N LYS A 2 9.59 -16.44 -14.07
CA LYS A 2 8.22 -16.16 -13.56
C LYS A 2 8.19 -15.54 -12.16
N ARG A 3 9.16 -14.72 -11.77
CA ARG A 3 9.31 -14.25 -10.37
C ARG A 3 9.75 -12.80 -10.17
N CYS A 4 9.68 -11.91 -11.17
CA CYS A 4 10.21 -10.53 -10.99
C CYS A 4 9.17 -9.40 -10.92
N CYS A 5 7.89 -9.58 -11.24
CA CYS A 5 6.93 -8.48 -11.27
C CYS A 5 5.98 -8.39 -10.06
N LEU A 6 5.83 -9.43 -9.25
CA LEU A 6 5.18 -9.34 -7.92
C LEU A 6 6.00 -8.53 -6.90
N THR A 7 7.20 -8.09 -7.30
CA THR A 7 8.20 -7.51 -6.40
C THR A 7 8.13 -6.00 -6.22
N LEU A 8 7.45 -5.22 -7.06
CA LEU A 8 7.51 -3.75 -6.93
C LEU A 8 6.43 -3.16 -6.01
N LEU A 9 5.19 -3.64 -6.03
CA LEU A 9 4.20 -3.22 -5.02
C LEU A 9 4.48 -3.91 -3.67
N GLY A 10 4.81 -5.20 -3.68
CA GLY A 10 5.34 -5.90 -2.51
C GLY A 10 6.68 -5.34 -2.01
N LEU A 11 7.52 -4.74 -2.89
CA LEU A 11 8.74 -4.06 -2.48
C LEU A 11 8.48 -2.68 -1.86
N PHE A 12 7.49 -1.90 -2.30
CA PHE A 12 7.17 -0.61 -1.69
C PHE A 12 6.48 -0.80 -0.32
N LEU A 13 5.50 -1.70 -0.22
CA LEU A 13 4.90 -2.09 1.07
C LEU A 13 5.94 -2.76 1.99
N SER A 14 6.81 -3.62 1.47
CA SER A 14 7.87 -4.24 2.26
C SER A 14 8.98 -3.25 2.65
N VAL A 15 9.23 -2.21 1.87
CA VAL A 15 10.21 -1.17 2.19
C VAL A 15 9.67 -0.21 3.26
N THR A 16 8.42 0.19 3.21
CA THR A 16 7.79 1.01 4.28
C THR A 16 7.62 0.22 5.57
N MET A 17 7.19 -1.04 5.52
CA MET A 17 7.20 -1.96 6.68
C MET A 17 8.59 -2.13 7.28
N LEU A 18 9.62 -2.32 6.46
CA LEU A 18 11.00 -2.42 6.91
C LEU A 18 11.51 -1.13 7.57
N PHE A 19 11.08 0.04 7.10
CA PHE A 19 11.49 1.32 7.68
C PHE A 19 10.82 1.58 9.04
N SER A 20 9.51 1.36 9.19
CA SER A 20 8.82 1.54 10.47
C SER A 20 9.28 0.52 11.51
N GLN A 21 9.43 -0.73 11.13
CA GLN A 21 9.89 -1.81 11.98
C GLN A 21 11.37 -1.65 12.41
N GLN A 22 12.25 -1.14 11.55
CA GLN A 22 13.63 -0.83 11.94
C GLN A 22 13.73 0.37 12.88
N GLN A 23 12.84 1.33 12.79
CA GLN A 23 12.88 2.54 13.59
C GLN A 23 12.76 2.25 15.09
N TYR A 24 12.02 1.20 15.50
CA TYR A 24 11.74 0.89 16.91
C TYR A 24 12.51 -0.31 17.47
N LYS A 25 13.38 -0.96 16.68
CA LYS A 25 14.22 -2.07 17.17
C LYS A 25 15.03 -1.71 18.43
N GLU A 26 15.44 -0.47 18.53
CA GLU A 26 16.19 0.02 19.69
C GLU A 26 15.34 0.00 20.97
N ALA A 27 14.05 0.34 20.90
CA ALA A 27 13.15 0.31 22.05
C ALA A 27 13.02 -1.11 22.63
N PHE A 28 12.82 -2.10 21.76
CA PHE A 28 12.73 -3.51 22.18
C PHE A 28 14.06 -4.02 22.72
N ARG A 29 15.19 -3.72 22.04
CA ARG A 29 16.53 -4.12 22.48
C ARG A 29 16.84 -3.64 23.91
N VAL A 30 16.61 -2.35 24.17
CA VAL A 30 16.85 -1.76 25.50
C VAL A 30 15.95 -2.42 26.57
N ALA A 31 14.70 -2.74 26.23
CA ALA A 31 13.78 -3.40 27.14
C ALA A 31 14.24 -4.83 27.51
N TYR A 32 14.69 -5.63 26.53
CA TYR A 32 15.22 -6.98 26.80
C TYR A 32 16.55 -6.96 27.57
N GLU A 33 17.42 -5.96 27.34
CA GLU A 33 18.63 -5.79 28.13
C GLU A 33 18.32 -5.47 29.61
N ALA A 34 17.28 -4.68 29.87
CA ALA A 34 16.83 -4.34 31.23
C ALA A 34 16.05 -5.48 31.90
N PHE A 35 15.30 -6.27 31.14
CA PHE A 35 14.41 -7.33 31.62
C PHE A 35 14.63 -8.64 30.86
N PRO A 36 15.79 -9.31 31.01
CA PRO A 36 16.16 -10.50 30.24
C PRO A 36 15.31 -11.74 30.54
N GLN A 37 14.45 -11.73 31.54
CA GLN A 37 13.49 -12.78 31.83
C GLN A 37 12.29 -12.77 30.87
N ILE A 38 12.03 -11.68 30.15
CA ILE A 38 10.96 -11.64 29.16
C ILE A 38 11.38 -12.46 27.92
N PRO A 39 10.52 -13.38 27.45
CA PRO A 39 10.83 -14.19 26.27
C PRO A 39 11.11 -13.31 25.03
N SER A 40 12.20 -13.60 24.33
CA SER A 40 12.60 -12.85 23.14
C SER A 40 11.51 -12.88 22.07
N GLY A 41 11.21 -11.75 21.44
CA GLY A 41 10.14 -11.61 20.44
C GLY A 41 8.75 -11.38 21.03
N LEU A 42 8.54 -11.58 22.34
CA LEU A 42 7.21 -11.44 22.95
C LEU A 42 6.71 -9.99 22.96
N LEU A 43 7.59 -9.02 23.24
CA LEU A 43 7.22 -7.59 23.21
C LEU A 43 6.84 -7.13 21.79
N GLU A 44 7.59 -7.57 20.80
CA GLU A 44 7.29 -7.32 19.38
C GLU A 44 5.96 -7.98 18.97
N ALA A 45 5.71 -9.22 19.41
CA ALA A 45 4.46 -9.92 19.13
C ALA A 45 3.24 -9.20 19.70
N ILE A 46 3.32 -8.70 20.95
CA ILE A 46 2.27 -7.90 21.57
C ILE A 46 2.09 -6.57 20.85
N SER A 47 3.19 -5.88 20.56
CA SER A 47 3.16 -4.63 19.82
C SER A 47 2.55 -4.83 18.42
N TYR A 48 2.91 -5.91 17.74
CA TYR A 48 2.36 -6.21 16.41
C TYR A 48 0.85 -6.52 16.48
N ALA A 49 0.41 -7.29 17.45
CA ALA A 49 -1.01 -7.62 17.63
C ALA A 49 -1.89 -6.39 17.94
N ASN A 50 -1.34 -5.37 18.61
CA ASN A 50 -2.09 -4.18 19.00
C ASN A 50 -1.94 -3.02 18.01
N THR A 51 -0.74 -2.79 17.45
CA THR A 51 -0.39 -1.57 16.70
C THR A 51 0.41 -1.81 15.42
N HIS A 52 0.65 -3.07 15.02
CA HIS A 52 1.60 -3.43 13.96
C HIS A 52 2.99 -2.79 14.15
N CYS A 53 3.41 -2.63 15.40
CA CYS A 53 4.64 -1.94 15.80
C CYS A 53 4.70 -0.46 15.39
N HIS A 54 3.57 0.23 15.32
CA HIS A 54 3.52 1.67 15.13
C HIS A 54 3.37 2.39 16.47
N HIS A 55 4.09 3.49 16.63
CA HIS A 55 3.95 4.35 17.78
C HIS A 55 2.74 5.26 17.62
N LEU A 56 1.61 4.85 18.17
CA LEU A 56 0.35 5.59 18.07
C LEU A 56 0.34 6.82 18.95
N THR A 57 -0.16 7.92 18.39
CA THR A 57 -0.34 9.23 19.03
C THR A 57 -1.69 9.79 18.63
N ASP A 58 -2.10 10.94 19.19
CA ASP A 58 -3.35 11.59 18.79
C ASP A 58 -3.44 11.89 17.28
N ALA A 59 -2.31 12.05 16.61
CA ALA A 59 -2.26 12.30 15.15
C ALA A 59 -2.74 11.11 14.29
N ASN A 60 -2.83 9.91 14.86
CA ASN A 60 -3.30 8.73 14.17
C ASN A 60 -4.83 8.58 14.18
N TYR A 61 -5.52 9.40 14.97
CA TYR A 61 -6.98 9.37 15.12
C TYR A 61 -7.62 10.54 14.39
N VAL A 62 -8.64 10.25 13.60
CA VAL A 62 -9.34 11.24 12.79
C VAL A 62 -10.72 11.56 13.36
N SER A 63 -11.34 10.60 14.06
CA SER A 63 -12.67 10.75 14.63
C SER A 63 -12.64 11.29 16.07
N GLU A 64 -13.54 12.24 16.35
CA GLU A 64 -13.86 12.70 17.71
C GLU A 64 -15.24 12.22 18.19
N ASP A 65 -15.78 11.16 17.57
CA ASP A 65 -17.11 10.66 17.91
C ASP A 65 -17.13 10.12 19.35
N ALA A 66 -18.18 10.49 20.09
CA ALA A 66 -18.35 10.03 21.48
C ALA A 66 -18.49 8.51 21.59
N ASN A 67 -18.96 7.86 20.52
CA ASN A 67 -19.16 6.42 20.43
C ASN A 67 -17.93 5.67 19.88
N ALA A 68 -16.88 6.40 19.44
CA ALA A 68 -15.64 5.80 19.00
C ALA A 68 -15.00 4.93 20.09
N MET A 69 -14.22 3.94 19.66
CA MET A 69 -13.42 3.13 20.57
C MET A 69 -12.45 4.00 21.39
N PRO A 70 -12.07 3.61 22.63
CA PRO A 70 -10.99 4.28 23.36
C PRO A 70 -9.69 4.30 22.55
N ARG A 71 -8.96 5.42 22.61
CA ARG A 71 -7.68 5.58 21.90
C ARG A 71 -6.57 4.78 22.55
N ALA A 72 -5.80 4.09 21.74
CA ALA A 72 -4.58 3.40 22.14
C ALA A 72 -3.33 4.25 21.85
N TYR A 73 -2.30 4.16 22.66
CA TYR A 73 -1.09 4.96 22.57
C TYR A 73 0.18 4.14 22.58
N GLY A 74 1.17 4.63 21.88
CA GLY A 74 2.51 4.05 21.84
C GLY A 74 2.59 2.75 21.03
N LEU A 75 3.75 2.13 21.08
CA LEU A 75 4.02 0.84 20.41
C LEU A 75 3.21 -0.30 21.02
N MET A 76 2.99 -0.28 22.33
CA MET A 76 2.28 -1.36 23.03
C MET A 76 0.76 -1.22 22.98
N GLY A 77 0.22 -0.15 22.39
CA GLY A 77 -1.23 0.06 22.24
C GLY A 77 -1.96 0.24 23.57
N LEU A 78 -1.44 1.10 24.44
CA LEU A 78 -1.98 1.29 25.79
C LEU A 78 -3.14 2.29 25.80
N VAL A 79 -4.29 1.92 26.38
CA VAL A 79 -5.51 2.71 26.46
C VAL A 79 -5.52 3.57 27.72
N GLU A 80 -5.71 4.89 27.55
CA GLU A 80 -5.78 5.86 28.66
C GLU A 80 -7.16 5.92 29.32
N ASN A 81 -8.20 5.93 28.50
CA ASN A 81 -9.58 6.05 28.95
C ASN A 81 -10.41 4.94 28.36
N GLY A 82 -10.64 3.89 29.14
CA GLY A 82 -11.42 2.71 28.76
C GLY A 82 -12.93 2.95 28.69
N LYS A 83 -13.41 4.19 28.88
CA LYS A 83 -14.83 4.59 28.87
C LYS A 83 -15.72 3.72 29.78
N GLY A 84 -15.15 3.23 30.89
CA GLY A 84 -15.83 2.36 31.84
C GLY A 84 -16.05 0.93 31.36
N TYR A 85 -15.54 0.56 30.21
CA TYR A 85 -15.65 -0.78 29.63
C TYR A 85 -14.30 -1.49 29.46
N PHE A 86 -13.37 -0.87 28.74
CA PHE A 86 -12.00 -1.39 28.68
C PHE A 86 -11.27 -1.11 29.98
N ARG A 87 -10.23 -1.92 30.24
CA ARG A 87 -9.36 -1.72 31.39
C ARG A 87 -8.40 -0.57 31.12
N GLU A 88 -8.12 0.23 32.15
CA GLU A 88 -7.19 1.37 32.14
C GLU A 88 -5.74 0.84 32.14
N ASN A 89 -5.31 0.16 31.07
CA ASN A 89 -4.01 -0.50 31.07
C ASN A 89 -2.84 0.47 30.98
N LEU A 90 -3.01 1.69 30.42
CA LEU A 90 -1.99 2.75 30.48
C LEU A 90 -1.75 3.21 31.92
N GLU A 91 -2.80 3.46 32.67
CA GLU A 91 -2.67 3.82 34.11
C GLU A 91 -2.03 2.68 34.90
N ARG A 92 -2.45 1.44 34.68
CA ARG A 92 -1.87 0.26 35.34
C ARG A 92 -0.38 0.09 35.04
N VAL A 93 0.03 0.24 33.76
CA VAL A 93 1.45 0.20 33.36
C VAL A 93 2.23 1.33 33.99
N SER A 94 1.67 2.56 34.03
CA SER A 94 2.29 3.71 34.69
C SER A 94 2.53 3.46 36.17
N GLN A 95 1.51 2.95 36.90
CA GLN A 95 1.60 2.65 38.33
C GLN A 95 2.65 1.56 38.63
N LEU A 96 2.65 0.46 37.88
CA LEU A 96 3.60 -0.64 38.07
C LEU A 96 5.03 -0.21 37.68
N SER A 97 5.19 0.50 36.58
CA SER A 97 6.51 0.87 36.08
C SER A 97 7.11 2.11 36.75
N GLY A 98 6.26 3.01 37.26
CA GLY A 98 6.65 4.30 37.81
C GLY A 98 7.02 5.37 36.78
N TYR A 99 6.78 5.12 35.47
CA TYR A 99 6.87 6.15 34.42
C TYR A 99 5.58 6.96 34.37
N ALA A 100 5.69 8.25 34.05
CA ALA A 100 4.51 9.09 33.87
C ALA A 100 3.74 8.72 32.60
N MET A 101 2.40 8.76 32.64
CA MET A 101 1.56 8.40 31.48
C MET A 101 1.89 9.24 30.24
N GLU A 102 2.16 10.54 30.40
CA GLU A 102 2.52 11.41 29.27
C GLU A 102 3.83 11.00 28.61
N ASP A 103 4.82 10.57 29.38
CA ASP A 103 6.09 10.07 28.83
C ASP A 103 5.88 8.72 28.11
N ILE A 104 5.03 7.85 28.66
CA ILE A 104 4.65 6.56 28.04
C ILE A 104 3.94 6.80 26.69
N LYS A 105 3.08 7.81 26.58
CA LYS A 105 2.40 8.15 25.33
C LYS A 105 3.34 8.77 24.30
N ALA A 106 4.28 9.63 24.73
CA ALA A 106 5.07 10.45 23.84
C ALA A 106 6.32 9.78 23.29
N ASP A 107 6.96 8.87 24.05
CA ASP A 107 8.26 8.29 23.71
C ASP A 107 8.16 6.78 23.50
N PRO A 108 8.48 6.27 22.29
CA PRO A 108 8.40 4.84 21.98
C PRO A 108 9.31 3.96 22.86
N VAL A 109 10.47 4.47 23.27
CA VAL A 109 11.39 3.73 24.16
C VAL A 109 10.81 3.65 25.56
N VAL A 110 10.28 4.75 26.08
CA VAL A 110 9.61 4.79 27.40
C VAL A 110 8.36 3.92 27.39
N ASN A 111 7.61 3.90 26.29
CA ASN A 111 6.41 3.08 26.12
C ASN A 111 6.73 1.58 26.29
N VAL A 112 7.70 1.07 25.52
CA VAL A 112 8.13 -0.34 25.62
C VAL A 112 8.78 -0.65 26.97
N MET A 113 9.63 0.24 27.49
CA MET A 113 10.29 0.08 28.80
C MET A 113 9.29 0.01 29.96
N ALA A 114 8.27 0.88 29.93
CA ALA A 114 7.23 0.88 30.97
C ALA A 114 6.44 -0.43 30.95
N TYR A 115 6.02 -0.88 29.75
CA TYR A 115 5.34 -2.15 29.58
C TYR A 115 6.21 -3.33 30.04
N ALA A 116 7.46 -3.39 29.60
CA ALA A 116 8.41 -4.45 29.96
C ALA A 116 8.64 -4.51 31.48
N LYS A 117 8.76 -3.35 32.16
CA LYS A 117 8.90 -3.28 33.61
C LYS A 117 7.64 -3.77 34.33
N ALA A 118 6.45 -3.35 33.87
CA ALA A 118 5.19 -3.82 34.43
C ALA A 118 5.04 -5.34 34.23
N PHE A 119 5.38 -5.84 33.05
CA PHE A 119 5.39 -7.27 32.75
C PHE A 119 6.32 -8.04 33.68
N ALA A 120 7.56 -7.59 33.87
CA ALA A 120 8.55 -8.22 34.75
C ALA A 120 8.09 -8.25 36.23
N ILE A 121 7.41 -7.21 36.71
CA ILE A 121 6.86 -7.17 38.06
C ILE A 121 5.77 -8.24 38.21
N LEU A 122 4.79 -8.28 37.29
CA LEU A 122 3.71 -9.25 37.33
C LEU A 122 4.24 -10.69 37.15
N SER A 123 5.23 -10.92 36.30
CA SER A 123 5.84 -12.25 36.12
C SER A 123 6.51 -12.76 37.40
N ASN A 124 7.08 -11.87 38.22
CA ASN A 124 7.65 -12.26 39.53
C ASN A 124 6.57 -12.56 40.57
N GLU A 125 5.47 -11.78 40.56
CA GLU A 125 4.33 -11.97 41.47
C GLU A 125 3.59 -13.30 41.17
N GLU A 126 3.43 -13.66 39.90
CA GLU A 126 2.75 -14.88 39.45
C GLU A 126 3.68 -16.12 39.41
N GLU A 127 4.96 -15.97 39.77
CA GLU A 127 5.97 -17.04 39.72
C GLU A 127 6.04 -17.75 38.35
N VAL A 128 6.05 -16.98 37.23
CA VAL A 128 6.04 -17.48 35.84
C VAL A 128 7.12 -18.54 35.63
N LYS A 129 6.73 -19.74 35.17
CA LYS A 129 7.60 -20.89 34.91
C LYS A 129 7.48 -21.45 33.50
N THR A 130 6.34 -21.27 32.86
CA THR A 130 6.05 -21.77 31.51
C THR A 130 5.79 -20.63 30.54
N PHE A 131 5.72 -20.93 29.24
CA PHE A 131 5.33 -19.93 28.27
C PHE A 131 3.87 -19.50 28.46
N GLU A 132 3.00 -20.44 28.84
CA GLU A 132 1.58 -20.19 29.12
C GLU A 132 1.39 -19.20 30.27
N ASP A 133 2.25 -19.26 31.31
CA ASP A 133 2.20 -18.26 32.39
C ASP A 133 2.49 -16.85 31.88
N ASN A 134 3.37 -16.68 30.87
CA ASN A 134 3.58 -15.38 30.26
C ASN A 134 2.32 -14.85 29.54
N LEU A 135 1.52 -15.72 28.92
CA LEU A 135 0.26 -15.30 28.28
C LEU A 135 -0.73 -14.77 29.30
N GLN A 136 -0.76 -15.30 30.53
CA GLN A 136 -1.60 -14.76 31.62
C GLN A 136 -1.16 -13.34 32.00
N VAL A 137 0.14 -13.05 31.98
CA VAL A 137 0.63 -11.68 32.21
C VAL A 137 0.23 -10.75 31.05
N VAL A 138 0.28 -11.23 29.80
CA VAL A 138 -0.22 -10.48 28.63
C VAL A 138 -1.71 -10.17 28.79
N GLU A 139 -2.53 -11.14 29.19
CA GLU A 139 -3.95 -10.92 29.48
C GLU A 139 -4.16 -9.84 30.55
N GLN A 140 -3.38 -9.86 31.63
CA GLN A 140 -3.48 -8.90 32.72
C GLN A 140 -3.11 -7.48 32.31
N LEU A 141 -2.22 -7.29 31.32
CA LEU A 141 -1.79 -6.00 30.80
C LEU A 141 -2.58 -5.54 29.57
N SER A 142 -3.46 -6.37 29.03
CA SER A 142 -4.34 -6.00 27.92
C SER A 142 -5.44 -5.04 28.39
N GLU A 143 -5.97 -4.24 27.47
CA GLU A 143 -7.13 -3.36 27.69
C GLU A 143 -8.47 -4.13 27.71
N LEU A 144 -8.49 -5.35 27.19
CA LEU A 144 -9.71 -6.12 27.01
C LEU A 144 -10.38 -6.51 28.34
N PRO A 145 -11.72 -6.44 28.45
CA PRO A 145 -12.44 -6.93 29.61
C PRO A 145 -12.21 -8.42 29.85
N MET A 146 -12.34 -8.85 31.10
CA MET A 146 -12.16 -10.24 31.50
C MET A 146 -13.32 -10.70 32.41
N GLY A 147 -13.63 -11.96 32.33
CA GLY A 147 -14.51 -12.63 33.30
C GLY A 147 -15.90 -13.00 32.81
N ALA A 148 -16.39 -12.38 31.72
CA ALA A 148 -17.63 -12.82 31.10
C ALA A 148 -17.37 -13.73 29.88
N ALA A 149 -18.32 -14.63 29.58
CA ALA A 149 -18.21 -15.54 28.45
C ALA A 149 -18.02 -14.81 27.10
N LYS A 150 -18.65 -13.63 26.96
CA LYS A 150 -18.54 -12.78 25.79
C LYS A 150 -17.12 -12.23 25.56
N ASP A 151 -16.31 -12.11 26.61
CA ASP A 151 -14.97 -11.53 26.54
C ASP A 151 -13.93 -12.55 26.06
N ARG A 152 -14.28 -13.85 26.06
CA ARG A 152 -13.35 -14.94 25.77
C ARG A 152 -12.80 -14.88 24.35
N TYR A 153 -13.65 -14.72 23.34
CA TYR A 153 -13.21 -14.73 21.94
C TYR A 153 -12.27 -13.55 21.59
N PRO A 154 -12.57 -12.29 21.93
CA PRO A 154 -11.63 -11.19 21.73
C PRO A 154 -10.27 -11.44 22.40
N MET A 155 -10.24 -11.85 23.66
CA MET A 155 -9.02 -12.14 24.40
C MET A 155 -8.20 -13.25 23.74
N GLN A 156 -8.83 -14.38 23.43
CA GLN A 156 -8.15 -15.49 22.75
C GLN A 156 -7.66 -15.10 21.36
N SER A 157 -8.39 -14.24 20.63
CA SER A 157 -7.97 -13.76 19.33
C SER A 157 -6.71 -12.89 19.40
N MET A 158 -6.60 -12.02 20.40
CA MET A 158 -5.38 -11.25 20.66
C MET A 158 -4.20 -12.17 21.01
N LEU A 159 -4.37 -13.11 21.94
CA LEU A 159 -3.33 -14.08 22.31
C LEU A 159 -2.92 -14.98 21.15
N TYR A 160 -3.88 -15.41 20.32
CA TYR A 160 -3.61 -16.16 19.10
C TYR A 160 -2.72 -15.37 18.13
N SER A 161 -3.00 -14.08 17.96
CA SER A 161 -2.17 -13.20 17.11
C SER A 161 -0.74 -13.12 17.64
N VAL A 162 -0.55 -13.00 18.96
CA VAL A 162 0.76 -13.01 19.62
C VAL A 162 1.50 -14.35 19.37
N CYS A 163 0.83 -15.47 19.62
CA CYS A 163 1.45 -16.80 19.43
C CYS A 163 1.75 -17.11 17.96
N SER A 164 0.87 -16.70 17.06
CA SER A 164 1.06 -16.88 15.61
C SER A 164 2.24 -16.07 15.10
N PHE A 165 2.42 -14.83 15.57
CA PHE A 165 3.57 -14.00 15.27
C PHE A 165 4.88 -14.67 15.72
N LEU A 166 4.92 -15.22 16.92
CA LEU A 166 6.10 -15.89 17.46
C LEU A 166 6.47 -17.17 16.68
N ASN A 167 5.48 -17.88 16.15
CA ASN A 167 5.69 -19.07 15.32
C ASN A 167 6.06 -18.73 13.86
N ASP A 168 5.88 -17.47 13.42
CA ASP A 168 6.12 -17.06 12.05
C ASP A 168 7.63 -16.82 11.83
N ARG A 169 8.24 -17.67 10.97
CA ARG A 169 9.65 -17.56 10.63
C ARG A 169 9.99 -16.21 9.97
N SER A 170 9.14 -15.68 9.11
CA SER A 170 9.39 -14.40 8.44
C SER A 170 9.39 -13.23 9.42
N LYS A 171 8.48 -13.27 10.40
CA LYS A 171 8.47 -12.29 11.51
C LYS A 171 9.72 -12.43 12.37
N ALA A 172 10.08 -13.64 12.74
CA ALA A 172 11.29 -13.90 13.52
C ALA A 172 12.57 -13.38 12.82
N GLU A 173 12.73 -13.63 11.53
CA GLU A 173 13.84 -13.10 10.72
C GLU A 173 13.81 -11.55 10.65
N THR A 174 12.63 -10.96 10.47
CA THR A 174 12.45 -9.51 10.38
C THR A 174 12.79 -8.80 11.68
N PHE A 175 12.32 -9.32 12.80
CA PHE A 175 12.48 -8.70 14.13
C PHE A 175 13.75 -9.16 14.87
N GLY A 176 14.37 -10.24 14.44
CA GLY A 176 15.68 -10.70 14.93
C GLY A 176 15.59 -11.57 16.19
N PHE A 177 14.56 -12.44 16.29
CA PHE A 177 14.44 -13.46 17.32
C PHE A 177 14.41 -14.87 16.70
N GLU A 178 14.62 -15.91 17.50
CA GLU A 178 14.46 -17.29 17.05
C GLU A 178 12.96 -17.65 17.00
N PRO A 179 12.45 -18.22 15.88
CA PRO A 179 11.04 -18.58 15.78
C PRO A 179 10.66 -19.67 16.79
N TYR A 180 9.52 -19.50 17.40
CA TYR A 180 8.97 -20.48 18.32
C TYR A 180 8.30 -21.64 17.58
N THR A 181 8.03 -22.70 18.29
CA THR A 181 7.24 -23.86 17.85
C THR A 181 6.13 -24.14 18.86
N LEU A 182 5.33 -23.10 19.16
CA LEU A 182 4.23 -23.22 20.10
C LEU A 182 3.15 -24.14 19.54
N ASP A 183 2.69 -25.10 20.33
CA ASP A 183 1.55 -25.94 19.98
C ASP A 183 0.25 -25.16 20.20
N LEU A 184 -0.23 -24.50 19.16
CA LEU A 184 -1.45 -23.71 19.22
C LEU A 184 -2.69 -24.55 19.57
N LYS A 185 -2.70 -25.86 19.24
CA LYS A 185 -3.81 -26.74 19.62
C LYS A 185 -3.79 -27.04 21.12
N ALA A 186 -2.61 -27.19 21.72
CA ALA A 186 -2.50 -27.34 23.17
C ALA A 186 -2.90 -26.04 23.89
N LEU A 187 -2.53 -24.85 23.37
CA LEU A 187 -2.82 -23.55 23.98
C LEU A 187 -4.31 -23.18 23.90
N PHE A 188 -4.93 -23.34 22.73
CA PHE A 188 -6.29 -22.82 22.45
C PHE A 188 -7.36 -23.93 22.42
N GLY A 189 -6.97 -25.19 22.44
CA GLY A 189 -7.92 -26.31 22.44
C GLY A 189 -8.85 -26.27 21.21
N ASP A 190 -10.15 -26.43 21.46
CA ASP A 190 -11.16 -26.42 20.41
C ASP A 190 -11.45 -25.02 19.85
N ASP A 191 -11.07 -23.96 20.55
CA ASP A 191 -11.22 -22.60 20.06
C ASP A 191 -10.25 -22.29 18.91
N LEU A 192 -9.18 -23.06 18.71
CA LEU A 192 -8.20 -22.84 17.63
C LEU A 192 -8.87 -22.73 16.25
N GLU A 193 -9.88 -23.56 15.99
CA GLU A 193 -10.60 -23.52 14.70
C GLU A 193 -11.31 -22.19 14.46
N ARG A 194 -11.75 -21.52 15.53
CA ARG A 194 -12.39 -20.20 15.48
C ARG A 194 -11.37 -19.06 15.42
N LEU A 195 -10.12 -19.30 15.76
CA LEU A 195 -9.08 -18.26 15.83
C LEU A 195 -8.26 -18.15 14.55
N SER A 196 -8.24 -19.19 13.72
CA SER A 196 -7.42 -19.28 12.50
C SER A 196 -8.24 -19.14 11.23
N ALA A 197 -7.89 -18.19 10.36
CA ALA A 197 -8.52 -17.97 9.04
C ALA A 197 -8.44 -19.20 8.10
N LYS A 198 -7.58 -20.17 8.38
CA LYS A 198 -7.29 -21.31 7.51
C LYS A 198 -8.22 -22.52 7.69
N THR A 199 -9.12 -22.52 8.67
CA THR A 199 -9.76 -23.77 9.16
C THR A 199 -11.24 -23.89 8.82
N LEU A 200 -11.82 -23.07 7.94
CA LEU A 200 -13.27 -23.04 7.73
C LEU A 200 -13.77 -24.09 6.73
N LEU A 201 -14.00 -25.30 7.22
CA LEU A 201 -14.84 -26.33 6.60
C LEU A 201 -16.04 -26.73 7.48
N ILE A 202 -16.28 -26.04 8.59
CA ILE A 202 -17.43 -26.33 9.48
C ILE A 202 -18.54 -25.38 9.09
N ALA A 203 -19.77 -25.91 8.92
CA ALA A 203 -20.97 -25.12 8.72
C ALA A 203 -21.07 -24.07 9.85
N SER A 204 -20.68 -22.85 9.55
CA SER A 204 -20.81 -21.71 10.44
C SER A 204 -22.27 -21.29 10.50
N ASP A 205 -22.76 -20.90 11.68
CA ASP A 205 -24.10 -20.25 11.80
C ASP A 205 -24.13 -18.85 11.18
N SER A 206 -23.02 -18.36 10.59
CA SER A 206 -22.91 -17.04 9.96
C SER A 206 -23.57 -16.99 8.57
N ASP A 207 -23.92 -15.78 8.10
CA ASP A 207 -24.45 -15.55 6.75
C ASP A 207 -23.37 -15.77 5.68
N TYR A 208 -22.11 -15.43 6.00
CA TYR A 208 -20.95 -15.76 5.18
C TYR A 208 -20.27 -17.01 5.74
N PRO A 209 -20.25 -18.15 5.01
CA PRO A 209 -19.78 -19.44 5.56
C PRO A 209 -18.34 -19.43 6.08
N GLN A 210 -17.51 -18.50 5.64
CA GLN A 210 -16.12 -18.37 6.09
C GLN A 210 -15.97 -17.41 7.28
N ALA A 211 -17.03 -16.80 7.78
CA ALA A 211 -16.97 -15.94 8.95
C ALA A 211 -17.21 -16.73 10.25
N ILE A 212 -16.54 -16.33 11.30
CA ILE A 212 -16.82 -16.77 12.67
C ILE A 212 -18.04 -15.98 13.18
N TRP A 213 -19.04 -16.69 13.69
CA TRP A 213 -20.17 -16.06 14.36
C TRP A 213 -19.80 -15.73 15.81
N ASP A 214 -19.71 -14.45 16.15
CA ASP A 214 -19.46 -13.95 17.50
C ASP A 214 -20.29 -12.70 17.78
N PRO A 215 -21.58 -12.84 18.12
CA PRO A 215 -22.59 -11.81 18.02
C PRO A 215 -22.38 -10.62 18.95
N ALA A 216 -22.66 -9.43 18.45
CA ALA A 216 -22.96 -8.26 19.25
C ALA A 216 -24.28 -8.47 20.02
N PRO A 217 -24.47 -7.85 21.21
CA PRO A 217 -25.71 -7.92 21.96
C PRO A 217 -26.81 -7.10 21.25
N GLU A 218 -28.08 -7.48 21.48
CA GLU A 218 -29.26 -6.83 20.88
C GLU A 218 -29.35 -5.31 21.15
N CYS A 219 -28.66 -4.80 22.16
CA CYS A 219 -28.56 -3.37 22.46
C CYS A 219 -27.71 -2.57 21.46
N ASN A 220 -27.01 -3.23 20.53
CA ASN A 220 -26.10 -2.60 19.55
C ASN A 220 -26.55 -2.78 18.10
N TYR A 221 -27.72 -3.31 17.83
CA TYR A 221 -28.30 -3.39 16.49
C TYR A 221 -29.83 -3.35 16.59
N GLY A 222 -30.51 -3.30 15.46
CA GLY A 222 -31.97 -3.26 15.43
C GLY A 222 -32.55 -3.99 14.23
N GLU A 223 -33.87 -4.00 14.11
CA GLU A 223 -34.56 -4.58 12.98
C GLU A 223 -34.24 -3.80 11.68
N ARG A 224 -33.93 -4.51 10.60
CA ARG A 224 -33.73 -3.92 9.27
C ARG A 224 -35.08 -3.58 8.65
N THR A 225 -35.21 -2.36 8.14
CA THR A 225 -36.46 -1.86 7.56
C THR A 225 -36.45 -1.81 6.03
N ASP A 226 -35.27 -1.70 5.43
CA ASP A 226 -35.08 -1.56 3.98
C ASP A 226 -34.28 -2.73 3.41
N PRO A 227 -34.54 -3.15 2.17
CA PRO A 227 -33.72 -4.17 1.51
C PRO A 227 -32.24 -3.76 1.44
N VAL A 228 -31.35 -4.74 1.61
CA VAL A 228 -29.91 -4.52 1.42
C VAL A 228 -29.63 -4.10 -0.01
N SER A 229 -28.95 -2.97 -0.19
CA SER A 229 -28.63 -2.40 -1.50
C SER A 229 -27.26 -1.73 -1.57
N GLY A 230 -26.40 -1.91 -0.56
CA GLY A 230 -25.04 -1.40 -0.56
C GLY A 230 -24.15 -2.01 0.51
N VAL A 231 -22.84 -1.83 0.35
CA VAL A 231 -21.80 -2.22 1.30
C VAL A 231 -20.99 -0.99 1.69
N VAL A 232 -20.73 -0.85 2.98
CA VAL A 232 -19.88 0.22 3.53
C VAL A 232 -18.58 -0.37 4.02
N ILE A 233 -17.48 0.15 3.50
CA ILE A 233 -16.13 -0.19 3.91
C ILE A 233 -15.69 0.80 4.99
N HIS A 234 -15.28 0.25 6.14
CA HIS A 234 -14.81 0.98 7.32
C HIS A 234 -13.41 0.55 7.72
N TYR A 235 -12.78 1.30 8.62
CA TYR A 235 -11.69 0.84 9.46
C TYR A 235 -12.00 1.10 10.95
N THR A 236 -11.45 0.23 11.81
CA THR A 236 -11.85 0.14 13.23
C THR A 236 -11.37 1.28 14.13
N GLU A 237 -10.36 2.07 13.74
CA GLU A 237 -9.56 2.92 14.63
C GLU A 237 -9.03 2.17 15.87
N GLY A 238 -8.72 0.89 15.71
CA GLY A 238 -8.27 0.03 16.81
C GLY A 238 -7.89 -1.38 16.35
N SER A 239 -7.49 -2.21 17.32
CA SER A 239 -7.18 -3.62 17.07
C SER A 239 -8.45 -4.42 16.75
N TYR A 240 -8.29 -5.52 16.01
CA TYR A 240 -9.39 -6.46 15.71
C TYR A 240 -10.10 -6.96 16.98
N ALA A 241 -9.33 -7.39 17.99
CA ALA A 241 -9.87 -7.87 19.24
C ALA A 241 -10.59 -6.76 20.03
N GLY A 242 -10.02 -5.54 20.01
CA GLY A 242 -10.61 -4.35 20.61
C GLY A 242 -11.96 -4.01 19.97
N CYS A 243 -12.05 -3.98 18.64
CA CYS A 243 -13.27 -3.68 17.90
C CYS A 243 -14.39 -4.69 18.22
N ILE A 244 -14.09 -6.00 18.17
CA ILE A 244 -15.06 -7.05 18.52
C ILE A 244 -15.53 -6.88 19.96
N SER A 245 -14.62 -6.60 20.90
CA SER A 245 -14.95 -6.36 22.30
C SER A 245 -15.83 -5.12 22.45
N TRP A 246 -15.50 -4.01 21.76
CA TRP A 246 -16.26 -2.76 21.82
C TRP A 246 -17.71 -2.93 21.33
N PHE A 247 -17.90 -3.69 20.26
CA PHE A 247 -19.24 -4.01 19.76
C PHE A 247 -20.08 -4.87 20.70
N LYS A 248 -19.46 -5.46 21.74
CA LYS A 248 -20.17 -6.17 22.84
C LYS A 248 -20.51 -5.28 24.03
N ASN A 249 -20.14 -4.00 24.00
CA ASN A 249 -20.47 -3.01 25.00
C ASN A 249 -21.80 -2.34 24.66
N CYS A 250 -22.85 -2.57 25.45
CA CYS A 250 -24.16 -1.94 25.23
C CYS A 250 -24.13 -0.40 25.28
N ASP A 251 -23.21 0.18 26.03
CA ASP A 251 -23.10 1.63 26.14
C ASP A 251 -22.45 2.26 24.90
N ALA A 252 -21.78 1.46 24.08
CA ALA A 252 -21.13 1.94 22.85
C ALA A 252 -22.12 2.35 21.77
N GLN A 253 -23.29 1.68 21.70
CA GLN A 253 -24.35 1.99 20.71
C GLN A 253 -23.85 1.98 19.25
N VAL A 254 -22.88 1.09 18.95
CA VAL A 254 -22.28 0.88 17.63
C VAL A 254 -22.10 -0.60 17.36
N SER A 255 -22.12 -0.98 16.09
CA SER A 255 -21.78 -2.32 15.59
C SER A 255 -21.56 -2.29 14.09
N ALA A 256 -20.91 -3.31 13.53
CA ALA A 256 -20.93 -3.61 12.11
C ALA A 256 -21.34 -5.08 11.89
N HIS A 257 -21.63 -5.44 10.63
CA HIS A 257 -21.99 -6.82 10.32
C HIS A 257 -20.76 -7.71 10.40
N TYR A 258 -19.62 -7.23 9.91
CA TYR A 258 -18.38 -7.97 9.83
C TYR A 258 -17.19 -7.17 10.34
N VAL A 259 -16.21 -7.85 10.90
CA VAL A 259 -14.89 -7.32 11.28
C VAL A 259 -13.81 -8.22 10.68
N ILE A 260 -12.80 -7.65 10.02
CA ILE A 260 -11.72 -8.37 9.34
C ILE A 260 -10.39 -8.07 10.00
N ARG A 261 -9.64 -9.13 10.38
CA ARG A 261 -8.30 -9.02 10.97
C ARG A 261 -7.25 -8.75 9.90
N SER A 262 -6.36 -7.81 10.16
CA SER A 262 -5.32 -7.41 9.23
C SER A 262 -4.29 -8.51 8.97
N SER A 263 -3.84 -9.20 10.00
CA SER A 263 -2.67 -10.09 9.93
C SER A 263 -2.86 -11.32 9.03
N ASP A 264 -4.10 -11.85 8.93
CA ASP A 264 -4.39 -13.11 8.22
C ASP A 264 -5.73 -13.12 7.47
N GLY A 265 -6.50 -12.02 7.55
CA GLY A 265 -7.80 -11.90 6.88
C GLY A 265 -8.94 -12.65 7.58
N GLN A 266 -8.80 -13.05 8.87
CA GLN A 266 -9.91 -13.67 9.62
C GLN A 266 -11.14 -12.76 9.63
N VAL A 267 -12.28 -13.30 9.23
CA VAL A 267 -13.58 -12.60 9.23
C VAL A 267 -14.39 -13.03 10.42
N THR A 268 -14.90 -12.07 11.22
CA THR A 268 -15.91 -12.31 12.27
C THR A 268 -17.20 -11.60 11.90
N GLN A 269 -18.32 -12.31 11.93
CA GLN A 269 -19.65 -11.74 11.81
C GLN A 269 -20.21 -11.45 13.19
N MET A 270 -20.68 -10.20 13.39
CA MET A 270 -21.21 -9.72 14.67
C MET A 270 -22.70 -9.38 14.65
N VAL A 271 -23.25 -9.06 13.48
CA VAL A 271 -24.69 -8.81 13.29
C VAL A 271 -25.16 -9.56 12.05
N ARG A 272 -26.37 -10.13 12.09
CA ARG A 272 -26.96 -10.79 10.92
C ARG A 272 -27.20 -9.76 9.82
N GLU A 273 -27.00 -10.16 8.56
CA GLU A 273 -27.31 -9.27 7.43
C GLU A 273 -28.80 -8.92 7.35
N ALA A 274 -29.66 -9.78 7.88
CA ALA A 274 -31.10 -9.51 8.02
C ALA A 274 -31.43 -8.42 9.04
N ASP A 275 -30.50 -8.13 9.97
CA ASP A 275 -30.64 -7.10 10.98
C ASP A 275 -29.89 -5.82 10.55
N LYS A 276 -30.13 -4.73 11.27
CA LYS A 276 -29.55 -3.42 11.02
C LYS A 276 -28.43 -3.15 12.02
N ALA A 277 -27.17 -3.34 11.62
CA ALA A 277 -26.03 -2.88 12.40
C ALA A 277 -25.96 -1.34 12.44
N TRP A 278 -25.31 -0.78 13.45
CA TRP A 278 -25.22 0.67 13.66
C TRP A 278 -23.81 1.18 13.33
N HIS A 279 -23.53 1.46 12.05
CA HIS A 279 -22.21 1.81 11.54
C HIS A 279 -22.15 3.06 10.66
N ALA A 280 -23.27 3.44 10.00
CA ALA A 280 -23.29 4.52 9.01
C ALA A 280 -24.57 5.39 9.08
N ARG A 281 -25.08 5.64 10.30
CA ARG A 281 -26.25 6.52 10.55
C ARG A 281 -27.49 6.12 9.70
N SER A 282 -27.96 7.01 8.82
CA SER A 282 -29.12 6.74 7.96
C SER A 282 -28.90 5.60 6.97
N ALA A 283 -27.66 5.34 6.56
CA ALA A 283 -27.33 4.25 5.67
C ALA A 283 -27.42 2.86 6.33
N ASN A 284 -27.47 2.77 7.65
CA ASN A 284 -27.66 1.50 8.38
C ASN A 284 -28.87 0.71 7.87
N ALA A 285 -29.92 1.40 7.44
CA ALA A 285 -31.19 0.77 7.04
C ALA A 285 -31.04 -0.17 5.85
N TYR A 286 -30.12 0.12 4.91
CA TYR A 286 -30.00 -0.56 3.63
C TYR A 286 -28.57 -1.04 3.28
N THR A 287 -27.64 -0.98 4.23
CA THR A 287 -26.24 -1.38 3.95
C THR A 287 -25.76 -2.50 4.87
N ILE A 288 -24.75 -3.21 4.39
CA ILE A 288 -23.91 -4.10 5.16
C ILE A 288 -22.60 -3.38 5.47
N GLY A 289 -22.23 -3.22 6.75
CA GLY A 289 -20.97 -2.60 7.18
C GLY A 289 -19.88 -3.65 7.42
N ILE A 290 -18.69 -3.38 6.90
CA ILE A 290 -17.49 -4.21 7.05
C ILE A 290 -16.37 -3.36 7.64
N GLU A 291 -15.97 -3.70 8.86
CA GLU A 291 -14.84 -3.08 9.56
C GLU A 291 -13.53 -3.79 9.22
N HIS A 292 -12.49 -3.02 8.97
CA HIS A 292 -11.15 -3.52 8.69
C HIS A 292 -10.21 -3.06 9.80
N GLU A 293 -9.49 -3.99 10.41
CA GLU A 293 -8.54 -3.65 11.46
C GLU A 293 -7.50 -2.66 10.94
N ALA A 294 -7.57 -1.41 11.39
CA ALA A 294 -6.60 -0.37 11.05
C ALA A 294 -6.74 0.87 11.95
N TYR A 295 -5.71 1.69 11.93
CA TYR A 295 -5.71 3.07 12.45
C TYR A 295 -5.56 4.01 11.25
N GLY A 296 -6.32 5.11 11.23
CA GLY A 296 -6.58 5.96 10.07
C GLY A 296 -5.39 6.41 9.23
N ASN A 297 -4.24 6.64 9.85
CA ASN A 297 -3.03 7.12 9.18
C ASN A 297 -1.89 6.09 9.16
N VAL A 298 -2.21 4.79 9.23
CA VAL A 298 -1.22 3.70 9.23
C VAL A 298 -1.49 2.73 8.09
N ILE A 299 -0.69 2.82 7.03
CA ILE A 299 -0.86 2.03 5.79
C ILE A 299 -0.64 0.53 5.99
N ASP A 300 0.23 0.13 6.91
CA ASP A 300 0.70 -1.26 7.07
C ASP A 300 -0.39 -2.23 7.58
N PHE A 301 -1.54 -1.70 8.01
CA PHE A 301 -2.70 -2.50 8.36
C PHE A 301 -3.45 -3.06 7.15
N PHE A 302 -3.40 -2.38 6.00
CA PHE A 302 -4.11 -2.80 4.79
C PHE A 302 -3.34 -3.90 4.04
N THR A 303 -3.32 -5.09 4.62
CA THR A 303 -2.56 -6.25 4.10
C THR A 303 -3.26 -6.94 2.94
N GLU A 304 -2.48 -7.69 2.14
CA GLU A 304 -3.00 -8.56 1.08
C GLU A 304 -4.05 -9.55 1.60
N ALA A 305 -3.82 -10.14 2.77
CA ALA A 305 -4.74 -11.09 3.39
C ALA A 305 -6.09 -10.44 3.71
N MET A 306 -6.08 -9.22 4.26
CA MET A 306 -7.28 -8.44 4.55
C MET A 306 -8.05 -8.08 3.28
N TYR A 307 -7.36 -7.54 2.25
CA TYR A 307 -7.99 -7.18 0.99
C TYR A 307 -8.67 -8.37 0.32
N ARG A 308 -7.99 -9.53 0.27
CA ARG A 308 -8.55 -10.74 -0.34
C ARG A 308 -9.76 -11.24 0.42
N SER A 309 -9.67 -11.36 1.75
CA SER A 309 -10.81 -11.81 2.56
C SER A 309 -12.00 -10.87 2.46
N SER A 310 -11.76 -9.55 2.42
CA SER A 310 -12.80 -8.55 2.22
C SER A 310 -13.44 -8.66 0.83
N ALA A 311 -12.63 -8.83 -0.21
CA ALA A 311 -13.13 -9.00 -1.58
C ALA A 311 -13.93 -10.31 -1.75
N ASP A 312 -13.49 -11.42 -1.11
CA ASP A 312 -14.21 -12.68 -1.09
C ASP A 312 -15.57 -12.55 -0.41
N LEU A 313 -15.62 -11.87 0.74
CA LEU A 313 -16.86 -11.55 1.45
C LEU A 313 -17.80 -10.70 0.58
N VAL A 314 -17.28 -9.64 -0.07
CA VAL A 314 -18.10 -8.78 -0.93
C VAL A 314 -18.60 -9.52 -2.17
N ARG A 315 -17.79 -10.40 -2.78
CA ARG A 315 -18.27 -11.28 -3.88
C ARG A 315 -19.41 -12.19 -3.44
N ASP A 316 -19.31 -12.75 -2.25
CA ASP A 316 -20.39 -13.57 -1.67
C ASP A 316 -21.66 -12.74 -1.43
N ILE A 317 -21.53 -11.54 -0.86
CA ILE A 317 -22.64 -10.60 -0.70
C ILE A 317 -23.29 -10.27 -2.06
N CYS A 318 -22.50 -9.91 -3.08
CA CYS A 318 -23.00 -9.65 -4.43
C CYS A 318 -23.76 -10.86 -5.03
N SER A 319 -23.32 -12.08 -4.73
CA SER A 319 -23.99 -13.30 -5.21
C SER A 319 -25.37 -13.52 -4.58
N ARG A 320 -25.63 -12.94 -3.41
CA ARG A 320 -26.90 -13.09 -2.64
C ARG A 320 -27.84 -11.90 -2.80
N TYR A 321 -27.30 -10.73 -3.12
CA TYR A 321 -28.07 -9.48 -3.24
C TYR A 321 -27.93 -8.91 -4.67
N GLU A 322 -28.90 -9.22 -5.54
CA GLU A 322 -28.92 -8.81 -6.96
C GLU A 322 -28.84 -7.28 -7.18
N THR A 323 -29.13 -6.49 -6.15
CA THR A 323 -29.01 -5.03 -6.19
C THR A 323 -27.60 -4.51 -6.04
N ILE A 324 -26.63 -5.39 -5.67
CA ILE A 324 -25.24 -5.04 -5.45
C ILE A 324 -24.38 -5.78 -6.48
N ASP A 325 -23.77 -5.02 -7.38
CA ASP A 325 -22.84 -5.53 -8.40
C ASP A 325 -21.40 -5.14 -8.04
N GLY A 326 -20.47 -6.07 -8.18
CA GLY A 326 -19.04 -5.81 -7.96
C GLY A 326 -18.45 -4.73 -8.86
N HIS A 327 -19.01 -4.57 -10.09
CA HIS A 327 -18.63 -3.47 -10.98
C HIS A 327 -19.01 -2.08 -10.43
N ARG A 328 -19.96 -2.02 -9.50
CA ARG A 328 -20.38 -0.80 -8.80
C ARG A 328 -19.60 -0.53 -7.52
N THR A 329 -18.37 -0.98 -7.47
CA THR A 329 -17.42 -0.64 -6.41
C THR A 329 -16.81 0.73 -6.71
N PHE A 330 -16.76 1.61 -5.70
CA PHE A 330 -16.03 2.87 -5.80
C PHE A 330 -14.60 2.60 -6.26
N TYR A 331 -14.11 3.37 -7.18
CA TYR A 331 -12.72 3.34 -7.58
C TYR A 331 -12.24 4.75 -7.91
N ARG A 332 -11.09 5.10 -7.41
CA ARG A 332 -10.28 6.22 -7.90
C ARG A 332 -8.87 5.74 -8.07
N ASP A 333 -8.18 6.33 -9.02
CA ASP A 333 -6.77 5.99 -9.23
C ASP A 333 -5.92 6.44 -8.05
N THR A 334 -4.90 5.65 -7.76
CA THR A 334 -3.84 6.06 -6.86
C THR A 334 -2.97 7.12 -7.54
N LEU A 335 -2.47 8.09 -6.78
CA LEU A 335 -1.39 8.95 -7.22
C LEU A 335 -0.16 8.12 -7.57
N ASP A 336 0.77 8.69 -8.35
CA ASP A 336 2.03 8.04 -8.72
C ASP A 336 2.88 7.57 -7.52
N ASN A 337 2.59 8.08 -6.32
CA ASN A 337 3.21 7.68 -5.06
C ASN A 337 2.44 6.56 -4.31
N GLY A 338 1.41 5.98 -4.89
CA GLY A 338 0.60 4.91 -4.30
C GLY A 338 -0.47 5.37 -3.29
N ILE A 339 -0.65 6.67 -3.09
CA ILE A 339 -1.68 7.23 -2.20
C ILE A 339 -2.98 7.38 -2.99
N CYS A 340 -4.07 6.78 -2.51
CA CYS A 340 -5.40 7.04 -3.05
C CYS A 340 -5.81 8.48 -2.78
N LEU A 341 -6.32 9.17 -3.81
CA LEU A 341 -6.88 10.52 -3.67
C LEU A 341 -8.26 10.48 -3.00
N ASN A 342 -8.32 9.95 -1.79
CA ASN A 342 -9.50 10.07 -0.94
C ASN A 342 -9.38 11.36 -0.12
N GLU A 343 -9.46 12.50 -0.78
CA GLU A 343 -9.44 13.78 -0.09
C GLU A 343 -10.81 14.07 0.54
N GLY A 344 -10.94 13.72 1.84
CA GLY A 344 -12.01 14.23 2.68
C GLY A 344 -13.39 13.58 2.49
N LEU A 345 -14.38 14.25 3.05
CA LEU A 345 -15.78 13.85 2.97
C LEU A 345 -16.35 14.15 1.57
N HIS A 346 -16.56 13.12 0.76
CA HIS A 346 -17.23 13.25 -0.53
C HIS A 346 -18.64 12.68 -0.46
N ASP A 347 -19.62 13.56 -0.31
CA ASP A 347 -20.99 13.21 -0.66
C ASP A 347 -21.03 12.98 -2.18
N LEU A 348 -21.10 11.73 -2.61
CA LEU A 348 -21.16 11.37 -4.02
C LEU A 348 -22.48 11.79 -4.70
N GLY A 349 -23.41 12.43 -3.96
CA GLY A 349 -24.62 13.02 -4.53
C GLY A 349 -25.41 12.06 -5.43
N GLY A 350 -25.61 12.46 -6.69
CA GLY A 350 -26.31 11.67 -7.71
C GLY A 350 -25.57 10.42 -8.19
N GLU A 351 -24.23 10.33 -8.00
CA GLU A 351 -23.41 9.16 -8.36
C GLU A 351 -23.72 7.94 -7.49
N THR A 352 -24.38 8.14 -6.37
CA THR A 352 -24.72 7.05 -5.42
C THR A 352 -25.59 5.93 -6.02
N ALA A 353 -26.27 6.19 -7.12
CA ALA A 353 -27.03 5.16 -7.83
C ALA A 353 -26.10 4.13 -8.48
N CYS A 354 -24.96 4.57 -9.01
CA CYS A 354 -23.97 3.73 -9.68
C CYS A 354 -22.95 3.09 -8.73
N ILE A 355 -22.74 3.66 -7.54
CA ILE A 355 -21.72 3.14 -6.59
C ILE A 355 -22.43 2.51 -5.40
N LYS A 356 -22.31 1.19 -5.26
CA LYS A 356 -22.96 0.38 -4.22
C LYS A 356 -22.00 -0.10 -3.13
N ILE A 357 -20.72 -0.27 -3.47
CA ILE A 357 -19.65 -0.68 -2.56
C ILE A 357 -18.72 0.51 -2.39
N ARG A 358 -18.73 1.14 -1.22
CA ARG A 358 -18.04 2.42 -0.99
C ARG A 358 -17.67 2.63 0.47
N GLY A 359 -16.80 3.59 0.74
CA GLY A 359 -16.39 3.96 2.09
C GLY A 359 -17.46 4.76 2.85
N HIS A 360 -17.35 4.79 4.16
CA HIS A 360 -18.22 5.57 5.04
C HIS A 360 -18.20 7.06 4.65
N GLN A 361 -17.02 7.60 4.33
CA GLN A 361 -16.81 8.99 3.87
C GLN A 361 -17.66 9.41 2.66
N HIS A 362 -18.15 8.45 1.88
CA HIS A 362 -18.91 8.70 0.65
C HIS A 362 -20.43 8.84 0.87
N TYR A 363 -20.90 8.71 2.11
CA TYR A 363 -22.31 8.87 2.46
C TYR A 363 -22.60 10.31 2.93
N PRO A 364 -23.82 10.83 2.68
CA PRO A 364 -24.17 12.19 3.09
C PRO A 364 -24.22 12.32 4.61
N ASN A 365 -23.91 13.54 5.10
CA ASN A 365 -24.00 13.91 6.51
C ASN A 365 -23.12 13.05 7.45
N GLN A 366 -21.99 12.56 6.97
CA GLN A 366 -20.99 11.85 7.77
C GLN A 366 -19.93 12.81 8.34
N SER A 367 -19.34 12.40 9.46
CA SER A 367 -18.14 13.04 10.03
C SER A 367 -16.90 12.13 9.94
N HIS A 368 -17.11 10.90 9.49
CA HIS A 368 -16.07 9.89 9.36
C HIS A 368 -15.43 9.92 7.98
N VAL A 369 -14.13 9.69 7.93
CA VAL A 369 -13.33 9.72 6.69
C VAL A 369 -12.84 8.33 6.27
N ASP A 370 -13.27 7.29 6.98
CA ASP A 370 -12.90 5.91 6.71
C ASP A 370 -13.46 5.40 5.35
N PRO A 371 -12.76 4.51 4.66
CA PRO A 371 -11.52 3.82 5.05
C PRO A 371 -10.23 4.63 4.85
N GLY A 372 -10.31 5.94 4.64
CA GLY A 372 -9.18 6.85 4.56
C GLY A 372 -8.38 6.79 3.26
N PRO A 373 -7.28 7.57 3.17
CA PRO A 373 -6.51 7.75 1.94
C PRO A 373 -5.64 6.54 1.57
N TYR A 374 -5.39 5.63 2.51
CA TYR A 374 -4.50 4.47 2.28
C TYR A 374 -5.23 3.22 1.80
N TRP A 375 -6.57 3.22 1.74
CA TRP A 375 -7.33 2.14 1.13
C TRP A 375 -7.21 2.20 -0.39
N ASP A 376 -6.61 1.20 -1.02
CA ASP A 376 -6.45 1.12 -2.48
C ASP A 376 -7.74 0.60 -3.13
N TRP A 377 -8.61 1.54 -3.50
CA TRP A 377 -9.88 1.25 -4.16
C TRP A 377 -9.70 0.57 -5.52
N ASN A 378 -8.66 0.91 -6.28
CA ASN A 378 -8.42 0.30 -7.58
C ASN A 378 -7.98 -1.15 -7.44
N TYR A 379 -7.12 -1.43 -6.47
CA TYR A 379 -6.73 -2.79 -6.13
C TYR A 379 -7.91 -3.60 -5.62
N TYR A 380 -8.72 -3.03 -4.71
CA TYR A 380 -9.92 -3.66 -4.16
C TYR A 380 -10.97 -3.98 -5.23
N TYR A 381 -11.23 -3.03 -6.16
CA TYR A 381 -12.09 -3.25 -7.33
C TYR A 381 -11.63 -4.46 -8.15
N LYS A 382 -10.31 -4.56 -8.43
CA LYS A 382 -9.74 -5.68 -9.20
C LYS A 382 -9.95 -7.00 -8.50
N LEU A 383 -9.78 -7.07 -7.18
CA LEU A 383 -10.00 -8.27 -6.38
C LEU A 383 -11.48 -8.69 -6.39
N ILE A 384 -12.41 -7.76 -6.16
CA ILE A 384 -13.85 -8.07 -6.21
C ILE A 384 -14.24 -8.62 -7.58
N ASN A 385 -13.67 -8.09 -8.66
CA ASN A 385 -13.96 -8.46 -10.04
C ASN A 385 -12.91 -9.40 -10.67
N GLU A 386 -12.17 -10.16 -9.87
CA GLU A 386 -11.09 -11.05 -10.35
C GLU A 386 -11.57 -12.12 -11.34
N GLY A 387 -12.84 -12.50 -11.28
CA GLY A 387 -13.48 -13.45 -12.21
C GLY A 387 -13.78 -12.89 -13.61
N THR A 388 -13.44 -11.63 -13.93
CA THR A 388 -13.69 -11.06 -15.26
C THR A 388 -12.94 -11.85 -16.34
N PRO A 389 -13.63 -12.33 -17.40
CA PRO A 389 -12.99 -13.06 -18.47
C PRO A 389 -11.95 -12.22 -19.22
N VAL A 390 -10.80 -12.80 -19.51
CA VAL A 390 -9.73 -12.18 -20.28
C VAL A 390 -9.76 -12.63 -21.74
N THR A 391 -9.88 -11.70 -22.67
CA THR A 391 -9.76 -11.97 -24.12
C THR A 391 -8.27 -11.93 -24.51
N ARG A 392 -7.72 -13.08 -24.93
CA ARG A 392 -6.34 -13.16 -25.38
C ARG A 392 -6.25 -13.11 -26.90
N LEU A 393 -5.40 -12.22 -27.40
CA LEU A 393 -5.12 -12.02 -28.82
C LEU A 393 -3.65 -12.33 -29.07
N THR A 394 -3.35 -13.02 -30.16
CA THR A 394 -1.98 -13.38 -30.53
C THR A 394 -1.70 -13.02 -31.98
N GLY A 395 -0.49 -12.59 -32.29
CA GLY A 395 -0.05 -12.25 -33.66
C GLY A 395 0.86 -11.04 -33.70
N GLU A 396 1.12 -10.55 -34.91
CA GLU A 396 2.00 -9.39 -35.11
C GLU A 396 1.24 -8.08 -35.33
N GLU A 397 -0.04 -8.16 -35.73
CA GLU A 397 -0.91 -7.00 -35.91
C GLU A 397 -2.39 -7.40 -35.78
N GLY A 398 -3.25 -6.44 -35.49
CA GLY A 398 -4.68 -6.65 -35.41
C GLY A 398 -5.43 -5.39 -34.98
N ASP A 399 -6.74 -5.54 -34.89
CA ASP A 399 -7.64 -4.45 -34.50
C ASP A 399 -8.45 -4.82 -33.26
N LEU A 400 -8.65 -3.86 -32.37
CA LEU A 400 -9.64 -3.86 -31.31
C LEU A 400 -10.70 -2.80 -31.63
N ASP A 401 -11.97 -3.22 -31.56
CA ASP A 401 -13.12 -2.33 -31.74
C ASP A 401 -14.03 -2.49 -30.50
N HIS A 402 -14.05 -1.50 -29.66
CA HIS A 402 -14.91 -1.44 -28.46
C HIS A 402 -15.77 -0.19 -28.50
N ARG A 403 -16.49 -0.02 -29.61
CA ARG A 403 -17.48 1.04 -29.76
C ARG A 403 -18.84 0.59 -29.27
N PHE A 404 -19.63 1.57 -28.77
CA PHE A 404 -20.98 1.37 -28.27
C PHE A 404 -20.99 0.38 -27.08
N TYR A 405 -20.10 0.64 -26.14
CA TYR A 405 -20.01 -0.13 -24.89
C TYR A 405 -21.29 0.05 -24.06
N GLY A 406 -21.52 -0.85 -23.12
CA GLY A 406 -22.68 -0.82 -22.21
C GLY A 406 -22.35 -0.33 -20.82
N ASP A 407 -23.37 -0.24 -19.98
CA ASP A 407 -23.26 0.08 -18.56
C ASP A 407 -22.60 -1.07 -17.78
N ASP A 408 -21.95 -0.76 -16.66
CA ASP A 408 -21.34 -1.71 -15.73
C ASP A 408 -20.38 -2.72 -16.41
N GLU A 409 -19.72 -2.31 -17.51
CA GLU A 409 -18.79 -3.19 -18.19
C GLU A 409 -17.39 -3.21 -17.52
N ARG A 410 -16.83 -4.40 -17.43
CA ARG A 410 -15.39 -4.61 -17.29
C ARG A 410 -14.90 -5.54 -18.38
N LYS A 411 -13.98 -5.10 -19.20
CA LYS A 411 -13.37 -5.88 -20.29
C LYS A 411 -11.86 -5.88 -20.16
N ILE A 412 -11.27 -7.06 -20.36
CA ILE A 412 -9.81 -7.22 -20.31
C ILE A 412 -9.35 -7.89 -21.59
N TRP A 413 -8.36 -7.28 -22.26
CA TRP A 413 -7.67 -7.85 -23.41
C TRP A 413 -6.19 -7.99 -23.08
N VAL A 414 -5.60 -9.12 -23.46
CA VAL A 414 -4.16 -9.33 -23.44
C VAL A 414 -3.72 -9.61 -24.86
N ILE A 415 -2.79 -8.81 -25.36
CA ILE A 415 -2.19 -8.96 -26.68
C ILE A 415 -0.78 -9.50 -26.49
N GLU A 416 -0.48 -10.62 -27.15
CA GLU A 416 0.83 -11.27 -27.11
C GLU A 416 1.35 -11.47 -28.54
N SER A 417 2.57 -11.00 -28.79
CA SER A 417 3.27 -11.13 -30.08
C SER A 417 4.52 -12.00 -29.96
N SER A 418 5.28 -12.14 -31.04
CA SER A 418 6.54 -12.88 -31.03
C SER A 418 7.55 -12.33 -30.01
N GLU A 419 8.41 -13.20 -29.49
CA GLU A 419 9.53 -12.78 -28.63
C GLU A 419 10.39 -11.71 -29.34
N ASP A 420 11.04 -10.86 -28.54
CA ASP A 420 11.89 -9.76 -29.00
C ASP A 420 11.17 -8.67 -29.81
N THR A 421 9.85 -8.54 -29.67
CA THR A 421 9.08 -7.43 -30.27
C THR A 421 8.57 -6.46 -29.21
N LYS A 422 8.12 -5.27 -29.65
CA LYS A 422 7.33 -4.32 -28.88
C LYS A 422 6.01 -4.09 -29.58
N ILE A 423 4.93 -3.97 -28.80
CA ILE A 423 3.59 -3.72 -29.31
C ILE A 423 3.32 -2.22 -29.28
N THR A 424 2.97 -1.66 -30.43
CA THR A 424 2.44 -0.30 -30.54
C THR A 424 0.92 -0.37 -30.69
N LEU A 425 0.21 0.29 -29.77
CA LEU A 425 -1.24 0.51 -29.84
C LEU A 425 -1.47 1.90 -30.46
N ASP A 426 -2.29 1.99 -31.51
CA ASP A 426 -2.62 3.26 -32.21
C ASP A 426 -4.15 3.47 -32.19
N PHE A 427 -4.61 4.42 -31.39
CA PHE A 427 -6.03 4.69 -31.19
C PHE A 427 -6.57 5.65 -32.27
N SER A 428 -7.34 5.13 -33.22
CA SER A 428 -7.93 5.89 -34.33
C SER A 428 -9.21 6.65 -33.95
N SER A 429 -9.91 6.18 -32.90
CA SER A 429 -11.03 6.88 -32.27
C SER A 429 -11.05 6.58 -30.78
N PHE A 430 -11.49 7.57 -29.98
CA PHE A 430 -11.58 7.44 -28.54
C PHE A 430 -12.57 8.46 -28.00
N ASP A 431 -13.66 7.97 -27.39
CA ASP A 431 -14.76 8.77 -26.90
C ASP A 431 -15.41 8.00 -25.74
N LEU A 432 -15.09 8.39 -24.50
CA LEU A 432 -15.58 7.80 -23.26
C LEU A 432 -16.23 8.88 -22.40
N GLU A 433 -17.23 8.49 -21.59
CA GLU A 433 -17.85 9.40 -20.62
C GLU A 433 -16.80 10.01 -19.70
N SER A 434 -16.84 11.36 -19.61
CA SER A 434 -15.86 12.11 -18.83
C SER A 434 -15.99 11.78 -17.34
N ASP A 435 -14.84 11.47 -16.71
CA ASP A 435 -14.67 11.23 -15.28
C ASP A 435 -15.30 9.94 -14.71
N TYR A 436 -16.00 9.15 -15.56
CA TYR A 436 -16.67 7.92 -15.11
C TYR A 436 -16.14 6.67 -15.80
N ASP A 437 -15.92 6.72 -17.13
CA ASP A 437 -15.45 5.57 -17.90
C ASP A 437 -13.98 5.67 -18.22
N PHE A 438 -13.24 4.58 -18.10
CA PHE A 438 -11.79 4.61 -18.21
C PHE A 438 -11.22 3.42 -18.98
N LEU A 439 -10.11 3.68 -19.69
CA LEU A 439 -9.23 2.67 -20.26
C LEU A 439 -7.87 2.74 -19.57
N TRP A 440 -7.44 1.62 -18.97
CA TRP A 440 -6.08 1.42 -18.47
C TRP A 440 -5.28 0.56 -19.43
N ILE A 441 -3.99 0.82 -19.55
CA ILE A 441 -3.06 -0.01 -20.31
C ILE A 441 -1.87 -0.35 -19.41
N TYR A 442 -1.53 -1.65 -19.36
CA TYR A 442 -0.50 -2.21 -18.52
C TYR A 442 0.58 -2.88 -19.36
N ASP A 443 1.83 -2.78 -18.95
CA ASP A 443 3.01 -3.33 -19.61
C ASP A 443 3.29 -4.76 -19.13
N GLY A 444 2.46 -5.68 -19.55
CA GLY A 444 2.52 -7.09 -19.16
C GLY A 444 1.24 -7.86 -19.47
N ASP A 445 1.08 -9.04 -18.89
CA ASP A 445 0.05 -10.03 -19.23
C ASP A 445 -1.18 -10.01 -18.30
N ASP A 446 -1.24 -9.05 -17.37
CA ASP A 446 -2.39 -8.88 -16.48
C ASP A 446 -2.59 -7.40 -16.04
N VAL A 447 -3.67 -7.16 -15.30
CA VAL A 447 -4.05 -5.85 -14.77
C VAL A 447 -3.22 -5.40 -13.56
N TYR A 448 -2.31 -6.21 -13.07
CA TYR A 448 -1.39 -5.90 -11.97
C TYR A 448 0.03 -5.57 -12.47
N ALA A 449 0.27 -5.70 -13.78
CA ALA A 449 1.52 -5.30 -14.41
C ALA A 449 1.74 -3.78 -14.32
N PRO A 450 2.96 -3.26 -14.55
CA PRO A 450 3.24 -1.83 -14.53
C PRO A 450 2.30 -1.05 -15.47
N LYS A 451 1.70 0.02 -14.94
CA LYS A 451 0.74 0.84 -15.67
C LYS A 451 1.45 1.75 -16.69
N LEU A 452 1.12 1.63 -17.97
CA LEU A 452 1.55 2.56 -19.03
C LEU A 452 0.74 3.84 -19.02
N GLY A 453 -0.53 3.78 -18.61
CA GLY A 453 -1.38 4.95 -18.45
C GLY A 453 -2.85 4.62 -18.19
N ARG A 454 -3.62 5.70 -17.95
CA ARG A 454 -5.07 5.70 -17.83
C ARG A 454 -5.65 6.83 -18.66
N TRP A 455 -6.70 6.53 -19.40
CA TRP A 455 -7.35 7.50 -20.29
C TRP A 455 -8.86 7.50 -20.11
N ASN A 456 -9.43 8.67 -20.29
CA ASN A 456 -10.84 8.93 -20.16
C ASN A 456 -11.30 9.87 -21.28
N THR A 457 -11.15 11.21 -21.16
CA THR A 457 -11.61 12.19 -22.14
C THR A 457 -10.65 12.40 -23.31
N LYS A 458 -9.37 12.09 -23.13
CA LYS A 458 -8.33 12.31 -24.14
C LYS A 458 -7.83 10.98 -24.66
N SER A 459 -7.78 10.84 -25.99
CA SER A 459 -7.24 9.64 -26.63
C SER A 459 -5.81 9.33 -26.15
N PRO A 460 -5.49 8.04 -25.94
CA PRO A 460 -4.11 7.59 -25.72
C PRO A 460 -3.17 7.99 -26.87
N GLY A 461 -3.70 8.09 -28.10
CA GLY A 461 -2.90 8.23 -29.31
C GLY A 461 -2.09 6.96 -29.57
N LYS A 462 -0.76 7.05 -29.51
CA LYS A 462 0.13 5.89 -29.62
C LYS A 462 0.71 5.54 -28.26
N VAL A 463 0.56 4.26 -27.87
CA VAL A 463 1.15 3.68 -26.66
C VAL A 463 2.03 2.50 -27.05
N VAL A 464 3.24 2.40 -26.49
CA VAL A 464 4.22 1.36 -26.83
C VAL A 464 4.58 0.57 -25.57
N SER A 465 4.51 -0.75 -25.64
CA SER A 465 4.94 -1.66 -24.57
C SER A 465 6.46 -1.75 -24.47
N SER A 466 6.98 -2.18 -23.33
CA SER A 466 8.41 -2.47 -23.18
C SER A 466 8.82 -3.82 -23.80
N GLY A 467 7.87 -4.76 -23.88
CA GLY A 467 8.04 -6.11 -24.37
C GLY A 467 6.93 -6.54 -25.33
N ASN A 468 6.83 -7.85 -25.53
CA ASN A 468 5.92 -8.48 -26.47
C ASN A 468 4.51 -8.78 -25.94
N VAL A 469 4.16 -8.25 -24.75
CA VAL A 469 2.84 -8.44 -24.14
C VAL A 469 2.34 -7.12 -23.57
N VAL A 470 1.05 -6.83 -23.80
CA VAL A 470 0.36 -5.67 -23.25
C VAL A 470 -1.05 -6.06 -22.81
N CYS A 471 -1.51 -5.53 -21.68
CA CYS A 471 -2.86 -5.73 -21.16
C CYS A 471 -3.64 -4.40 -21.21
N LEU A 472 -4.90 -4.47 -21.68
CA LEU A 472 -5.85 -3.36 -21.67
C LEU A 472 -7.02 -3.73 -20.74
N GLU A 473 -7.43 -2.83 -19.86
CA GLU A 473 -8.61 -2.95 -19.02
C GLU A 473 -9.53 -1.76 -19.27
N PHE A 474 -10.77 -2.02 -19.67
CA PHE A 474 -11.82 -1.03 -19.81
C PHE A 474 -12.85 -1.20 -18.71
N ARG A 475 -13.34 -0.09 -18.16
CA ARG A 475 -14.45 -0.06 -17.19
C ARG A 475 -15.40 1.09 -17.53
N SER A 476 -16.70 0.80 -17.48
CA SER A 476 -17.77 1.81 -17.50
C SER A 476 -18.56 1.78 -16.19
N ASP A 477 -19.21 2.90 -15.87
CA ASP A 477 -20.14 2.97 -14.76
C ASP A 477 -21.56 2.52 -15.16
N CYS A 478 -22.61 2.85 -14.37
CA CYS A 478 -23.98 2.36 -14.57
C CYS A 478 -24.85 3.24 -15.46
N ALA A 479 -24.31 4.27 -16.08
CA ALA A 479 -25.10 5.22 -16.88
C ALA A 479 -24.23 5.97 -17.89
N THR A 480 -24.84 6.48 -18.94
CA THR A 480 -24.22 7.37 -19.94
C THR A 480 -23.05 6.74 -20.68
N ASN A 481 -23.31 6.22 -21.86
CA ASN A 481 -22.27 5.60 -22.68
C ASN A 481 -21.98 6.48 -23.91
N ASP A 482 -20.71 6.77 -24.16
CA ASP A 482 -20.24 7.44 -25.37
C ASP A 482 -19.91 6.46 -26.50
N LEU A 483 -19.28 6.95 -27.58
CA LEU A 483 -19.06 6.13 -28.80
C LEU A 483 -18.04 5.00 -28.63
N GLY A 484 -17.23 5.02 -27.56
CA GLY A 484 -16.18 4.04 -27.32
C GLY A 484 -14.91 4.29 -28.12
N TRP A 485 -14.15 3.23 -28.39
CA TRP A 485 -12.82 3.38 -29.01
C TRP A 485 -12.49 2.29 -30.02
N ARG A 486 -11.53 2.62 -30.89
CA ARG A 486 -10.88 1.68 -31.82
C ARG A 486 -9.38 1.84 -31.71
N CYS A 487 -8.69 0.69 -31.68
CA CYS A 487 -7.25 0.62 -31.62
C CYS A 487 -6.74 -0.38 -32.65
N HIS A 488 -5.77 0.04 -33.47
CA HIS A 488 -4.94 -0.86 -34.25
C HIS A 488 -3.68 -1.16 -33.44
N TRP A 489 -3.28 -2.43 -33.36
CA TRP A 489 -2.03 -2.80 -32.74
C TRP A 489 -1.08 -3.48 -33.70
N LYS A 490 0.22 -3.21 -33.54
CA LYS A 490 1.29 -3.76 -34.36
C LYS A 490 2.51 -4.06 -33.52
N ALA A 491 3.08 -5.25 -33.68
CA ALA A 491 4.31 -5.66 -33.05
C ALA A 491 5.50 -5.46 -34.01
N GLU A 492 6.55 -4.84 -33.51
CA GLU A 492 7.76 -4.62 -34.30
C GLU A 492 9.01 -4.95 -33.47
N LYS A 493 10.02 -5.51 -34.10
CA LYS A 493 11.31 -5.68 -33.43
C LYS A 493 11.91 -4.31 -33.17
N PRO A 494 12.44 -4.06 -31.96
CA PRO A 494 13.18 -2.83 -31.69
C PRO A 494 14.27 -2.65 -32.75
N ALA A 495 14.40 -1.43 -33.25
CA ALA A 495 15.55 -1.11 -34.10
C ALA A 495 16.83 -1.52 -33.37
N PRO A 496 17.83 -2.09 -34.07
CA PRO A 496 19.13 -2.33 -33.46
C PRO A 496 19.59 -1.05 -32.76
N PRO A 497 20.18 -1.14 -31.56
CA PRO A 497 20.72 0.05 -30.91
C PRO A 497 21.63 0.77 -31.92
N GLU A 498 21.42 2.06 -32.11
CA GLU A 498 22.34 2.86 -32.93
C GLU A 498 23.76 2.53 -32.45
N PRO A 499 24.70 2.27 -33.38
CA PRO A 499 26.07 2.02 -32.98
C PRO A 499 26.49 3.17 -32.07
N PRO A 500 27.20 2.91 -30.97
CA PRO A 500 27.60 3.94 -30.05
C PRO A 500 28.26 5.05 -30.88
N VAL A 501 27.74 6.26 -30.83
CA VAL A 501 28.40 7.43 -31.41
C VAL A 501 29.78 7.42 -30.74
N GLU A 502 30.83 7.19 -31.53
CA GLU A 502 32.22 7.31 -31.02
C GLU A 502 32.34 8.73 -30.48
N GLU A 503 32.24 8.89 -29.17
CA GLU A 503 32.51 10.18 -28.55
C GLU A 503 33.97 10.49 -28.84
N LEU A 504 34.19 11.46 -29.71
CA LEU A 504 35.52 11.94 -30.03
C LEU A 504 36.20 12.40 -28.73
N PRO A 505 37.45 12.00 -28.48
CA PRO A 505 38.11 12.30 -27.22
C PRO A 505 38.13 13.80 -26.94
N ILE A 506 37.88 14.19 -25.68
CA ILE A 506 38.06 15.58 -25.22
C ILE A 506 39.54 15.95 -25.37
N GLY A 507 39.82 17.08 -26.01
CA GLY A 507 41.19 17.57 -26.22
C GLY A 507 41.45 18.10 -27.62
N VAL A 508 42.71 18.04 -27.99
CA VAL A 508 43.26 18.61 -29.26
C VAL A 508 43.90 17.49 -30.06
N TYR A 509 43.38 17.24 -31.27
CA TYR A 509 43.93 16.18 -32.16
C TYR A 509 43.63 16.48 -33.65
N PRO A 510 44.37 15.91 -34.61
CA PRO A 510 45.63 15.20 -34.36
C PRO A 510 46.70 16.13 -33.80
N ASN A 511 47.58 15.58 -32.99
CA ASN A 511 48.77 16.32 -32.52
C ASN A 511 49.95 15.35 -32.51
N PRO A 512 50.92 15.43 -33.46
CA PRO A 512 51.12 16.53 -34.43
C PRO A 512 50.04 16.71 -35.49
N ALA A 513 49.86 17.97 -35.97
CA ALA A 513 48.94 18.39 -37.02
C ALA A 513 49.69 18.95 -38.23
N SER A 514 49.17 18.70 -39.44
CA SER A 514 49.69 19.28 -40.68
C SER A 514 48.87 20.47 -41.16
N ASP A 515 47.56 20.26 -41.32
CA ASP A 515 46.66 21.26 -41.93
C ASP A 515 45.63 21.79 -40.93
N GLU A 516 45.06 20.89 -40.14
CA GLU A 516 43.95 21.20 -39.23
C GLU A 516 44.12 20.51 -37.89
N VAL A 517 43.62 21.13 -36.86
CA VAL A 517 43.50 20.53 -35.50
C VAL A 517 42.09 20.63 -35.03
N TYR A 518 41.54 19.52 -34.55
CA TYR A 518 40.23 19.45 -33.96
C TYR A 518 40.35 19.69 -32.45
N VAL A 519 39.50 20.56 -31.94
CA VAL A 519 39.43 20.92 -30.50
C VAL A 519 38.06 20.55 -29.99
N ASN A 520 38.02 19.65 -28.98
CA ASN A 520 36.78 19.18 -28.37
C ASN A 520 36.85 19.44 -26.85
N VAL A 521 35.84 20.12 -26.31
CA VAL A 521 35.72 20.42 -24.86
C VAL A 521 34.65 19.57 -24.15
N GLY A 522 34.05 18.62 -24.85
CA GLY A 522 33.13 17.60 -24.30
C GLY A 522 31.68 18.00 -24.17
N GLU A 523 31.37 19.19 -23.72
CA GLU A 523 30.00 19.66 -23.51
C GLU A 523 29.64 20.80 -24.49
N SER A 524 28.33 20.99 -24.72
CA SER A 524 27.83 22.09 -25.53
C SER A 524 27.89 23.45 -24.80
N VAL A 525 29.09 23.81 -24.37
CA VAL A 525 29.38 25.09 -23.71
C VAL A 525 30.07 26.06 -24.69
N LEU A 526 29.87 27.35 -24.50
CA LEU A 526 30.60 28.36 -25.26
C LEU A 526 32.07 28.34 -24.85
N ALA A 527 32.93 27.98 -25.80
CA ALA A 527 34.37 27.85 -25.63
C ALA A 527 35.15 28.74 -26.57
N GLU A 528 36.41 28.96 -26.23
CA GLU A 528 37.39 29.67 -27.08
C GLU A 528 38.64 28.80 -27.25
N VAL A 529 39.29 28.97 -28.41
CA VAL A 529 40.61 28.41 -28.64
C VAL A 529 41.54 29.50 -29.18
N ALA A 530 42.75 29.56 -28.68
CA ALA A 530 43.82 30.47 -29.08
C ALA A 530 45.16 29.75 -29.21
N ILE A 531 45.94 30.06 -30.22
CA ILE A 531 47.25 29.43 -30.48
C ILE A 531 48.34 30.50 -30.39
N TYR A 532 49.44 30.18 -29.70
CA TYR A 532 50.54 31.07 -29.42
C TYR A 532 51.88 30.42 -29.82
N ASP A 533 52.83 31.25 -30.22
CA ASP A 533 54.25 30.81 -30.33
C ASP A 533 54.90 30.64 -28.96
N LEU A 534 56.13 30.15 -28.93
CA LEU A 534 56.86 29.95 -27.69
C LEU A 534 57.27 31.24 -26.98
N LEU A 535 57.15 32.38 -27.64
CA LEU A 535 57.39 33.72 -27.07
C LEU A 535 56.12 34.35 -26.48
N GLY A 536 54.96 33.64 -26.58
CA GLY A 536 53.67 34.10 -26.08
C GLY A 536 52.91 35.04 -27.05
N ASN A 537 53.36 35.16 -28.29
CA ASN A 537 52.62 35.91 -29.27
C ASN A 537 51.51 35.04 -29.87
N ARG A 538 50.29 35.60 -29.97
CA ARG A 538 49.19 34.88 -30.59
C ARG A 538 49.41 34.82 -32.11
N VAL A 539 49.38 33.61 -32.68
CA VAL A 539 49.71 33.37 -34.09
C VAL A 539 48.45 33.20 -34.99
N LEU A 540 47.30 32.91 -34.41
CA LEU A 540 46.02 32.85 -35.13
C LEU A 540 44.90 33.62 -34.39
N PRO A 541 43.83 34.07 -35.07
CA PRO A 541 42.69 34.64 -34.40
C PRO A 541 42.06 33.69 -33.40
N VAL A 542 41.48 34.23 -32.32
CA VAL A 542 40.68 33.41 -31.35
C VAL A 542 39.43 32.90 -32.05
N VAL A 543 39.16 31.60 -31.95
CA VAL A 543 37.96 30.96 -32.47
C VAL A 543 37.01 30.69 -31.30
N ARG A 544 35.78 31.17 -31.43
CA ARG A 544 34.68 30.87 -30.48
C ARG A 544 33.80 29.77 -31.05
N PHE A 545 33.42 28.80 -30.24
CA PHE A 545 32.66 27.64 -30.68
C PHE A 545 31.82 27.03 -29.56
N MET A 546 30.92 26.11 -29.93
CA MET A 546 30.12 25.32 -29.02
C MET A 546 30.55 23.85 -29.09
N GLY A 547 30.97 23.26 -27.99
CA GLY A 547 31.34 21.84 -27.86
C GLY A 547 32.64 21.44 -28.59
N SER A 548 32.69 21.63 -29.90
CA SER A 548 33.90 21.29 -30.71
C SER A 548 34.06 22.23 -31.91
N THR A 549 35.31 22.32 -32.41
CA THR A 549 35.65 23.10 -33.62
C THR A 549 36.92 22.57 -34.31
N THR A 550 37.09 22.92 -35.57
CA THR A 550 38.34 22.69 -36.32
C THR A 550 39.07 23.99 -36.51
N VAL A 551 40.35 24.01 -36.23
CA VAL A 551 41.25 25.17 -36.44
C VAL A 551 42.24 24.85 -37.54
N ASN A 552 42.27 25.64 -38.61
CA ASN A 552 43.23 25.49 -39.69
C ASN A 552 44.60 26.03 -39.25
N VAL A 553 45.61 25.19 -39.30
CA VAL A 553 47.01 25.48 -38.91
C VAL A 553 47.97 25.39 -40.08
N SER A 554 47.51 25.11 -41.31
CA SER A 554 48.33 24.94 -42.50
C SER A 554 49.16 26.18 -42.85
N GLY A 555 48.77 27.38 -42.39
CA GLY A 555 49.49 28.63 -42.58
C GLY A 555 50.61 28.88 -41.54
N LEU A 556 50.75 28.02 -40.54
CA LEU A 556 51.78 28.15 -39.53
C LEU A 556 53.07 27.41 -39.96
N PRO A 557 54.28 28.00 -39.75
CA PRO A 557 55.52 27.28 -39.93
C PRO A 557 55.59 26.01 -39.09
N ALA A 558 56.26 24.96 -39.62
CA ALA A 558 56.50 23.75 -38.85
C ALA A 558 57.23 24.09 -37.54
N GLY A 559 56.69 23.64 -36.42
CA GLY A 559 57.21 24.04 -35.12
C GLY A 559 56.36 23.64 -33.94
N ILE A 560 56.72 24.14 -32.77
CA ILE A 560 56.01 23.92 -31.50
C ILE A 560 55.24 25.19 -31.13
N TYR A 561 53.97 25.01 -30.84
CA TYR A 561 53.07 26.06 -30.41
C TYR A 561 52.40 25.68 -29.08
N VAL A 562 51.79 26.66 -28.44
CA VAL A 562 50.95 26.47 -27.25
C VAL A 562 49.51 26.76 -27.64
N ILE A 563 48.64 25.80 -27.45
CA ILE A 563 47.21 25.97 -27.67
C ILE A 563 46.47 26.06 -26.33
N HIS A 564 45.73 27.12 -26.13
CA HIS A 564 44.82 27.35 -25.02
C HIS A 564 43.39 27.14 -25.50
N TYR A 565 42.63 26.36 -24.75
CA TYR A 565 41.20 26.13 -25.07
C TYR A 565 40.39 25.89 -23.79
N GLY A 566 39.11 26.19 -23.83
CA GLY A 566 38.23 26.05 -22.68
C GLY A 566 37.05 27.03 -22.73
N GLN A 567 36.31 27.13 -21.62
CA GLN A 567 35.18 28.07 -21.53
C GLN A 567 35.66 29.52 -21.74
N ALA A 568 34.82 30.32 -22.43
CA ALA A 568 35.15 31.69 -22.81
C ALA A 568 35.50 32.64 -21.65
N THR A 569 35.10 32.27 -20.40
CA THR A 569 35.37 33.05 -19.20
C THR A 569 36.60 32.53 -18.40
N VAL A 570 37.02 31.28 -18.65
CA VAL A 570 38.17 30.65 -17.96
C VAL A 570 38.82 29.71 -18.97
N MET A 571 39.96 30.10 -19.53
CA MET A 571 40.76 29.23 -20.41
C MET A 571 41.54 28.25 -19.53
N GLU A 572 40.96 27.07 -19.30
CA GLU A 572 41.45 26.11 -18.28
C GLU A 572 42.45 25.08 -18.84
N SER A 573 42.44 24.86 -20.15
CA SER A 573 43.29 23.82 -20.73
C SER A 573 44.38 24.42 -21.62
N VAL A 574 45.60 24.03 -21.33
CA VAL A 574 46.79 24.43 -22.11
C VAL A 574 47.52 23.17 -22.52
N THR A 575 47.78 23.04 -23.80
CA THR A 575 48.56 21.89 -24.29
C THR A 575 49.54 22.32 -25.39
N LYS A 576 50.57 21.49 -25.59
CA LYS A 576 51.51 21.66 -26.67
C LYS A 576 50.89 21.22 -27.99
N LEU A 577 50.96 22.05 -29.01
CA LEU A 577 50.60 21.70 -30.37
C LEU A 577 51.87 21.63 -31.23
N VAL A 578 52.04 20.52 -31.94
CA VAL A 578 53.16 20.34 -32.89
C VAL A 578 52.57 20.49 -34.30
N VAL A 579 53.04 21.47 -35.10
CA VAL A 579 52.70 21.64 -36.50
C VAL A 579 53.83 21.07 -37.34
N LEU A 580 53.52 20.18 -38.32
CA LEU A 580 54.46 19.48 -39.19
C LEU A 580 54.82 20.26 -40.44
#